data_c307c01e1888092145510a3fa4606fd2
#
_entry.id   c307c01e1888092145510a3fa4606fd2
#
_cell.length_a   1.000
_cell.length_b   1.000
_cell.length_c   1.000
_cell.angle_alpha   90.00
_cell.angle_beta   90.00
_cell.angle_gamma   90.00
#
_symmetry.space_group_name_H-M   'P 1'
#
loop_
_entity.id
_entity.type
_entity.pdbx_description
1 polymer ?
#
loop_
_entity_poly.entity_id
_entity_poly.type
_entity_poly.pdbx_seq_one_letter_code
_entity_poly.pdbx_strand_id
1 'polypeptide(L)'
;FPRAAHPDLDARAWAAAQHPALSGDGPLLLLPGRGTRLKGHREAIALLARLRATGMDARLWMPGTREAGRGPYVAALEAEAQSGGVADALVIAPPITEIARAYAASDLVLQLSRKPEAFGRTVIEALSVGRPVVGWAHGGVGELLAELQPPGAVPAFDEDRLFDTVKAMLAHPPPPLATMHAYTLRAMQDATLALYHDLADDRRLAIDP
;
A
#
# COMPACT_ATOMS: atom_id res chain seq x y z
N PHE A 1 6.51 -12.64 -0.09
CA PHE A 1 5.14 -13.08 0.18
C PHE A 1 4.68 -14.00 -0.94
N PRO A 2 3.91 -15.06 -0.65
CA PRO A 2 3.35 -15.90 -1.68
C PRO A 2 2.31 -15.13 -2.50
N ARG A 3 2.31 -15.36 -3.80
CA ARG A 3 1.34 -14.75 -4.70
C ARG A 3 -0.05 -15.34 -4.46
N ALA A 4 -1.05 -14.50 -4.28
CA ALA A 4 -2.44 -14.90 -4.14
C ALA A 4 -3.20 -14.77 -5.47
N ALA A 5 -4.09 -15.73 -5.74
CA ALA A 5 -5.05 -15.60 -6.83
C ALA A 5 -6.03 -14.45 -6.58
N HIS A 6 -6.61 -13.89 -7.64
CA HIS A 6 -7.63 -12.86 -7.55
C HIS A 6 -9.02 -13.41 -7.90
N PRO A 7 -10.03 -13.05 -7.13
CA PRO A 7 -9.98 -12.64 -5.74
C PRO A 7 -9.57 -13.81 -4.83
N ASP A 8 -8.81 -13.54 -3.77
CA ASP A 8 -8.54 -14.57 -2.75
C ASP A 8 -9.72 -14.63 -1.78
N LEU A 9 -10.61 -15.59 -2.01
CA LEU A 9 -11.84 -15.74 -1.22
C LEU A 9 -11.58 -16.07 0.25
N ASP A 10 -10.53 -16.86 0.54
CA ASP A 10 -10.16 -17.20 1.92
C ASP A 10 -9.64 -15.99 2.67
N ALA A 11 -8.83 -15.16 2.00
CA ALA A 11 -8.34 -13.90 2.56
C ALA A 11 -9.49 -12.89 2.77
N ARG A 12 -10.45 -12.83 1.84
CA ARG A 12 -11.65 -12.00 1.98
C ARG A 12 -12.51 -12.44 3.17
N ALA A 13 -12.79 -13.73 3.32
CA ALA A 13 -13.51 -14.27 4.45
C ALA A 13 -12.79 -14.00 5.78
N TRP A 14 -11.48 -14.13 5.80
CA TRP A 14 -10.66 -13.79 6.97
C TRP A 14 -10.74 -12.30 7.31
N ALA A 15 -10.65 -11.39 6.33
CA ALA A 15 -10.78 -9.95 6.55
C ALA A 15 -12.17 -9.60 7.12
N ALA A 16 -13.24 -10.18 6.57
CA ALA A 16 -14.60 -10.01 7.06
C ALA A 16 -14.76 -10.46 8.53
N ALA A 17 -14.05 -11.51 8.93
CA ALA A 17 -14.02 -11.97 10.33
C ALA A 17 -13.25 -11.03 11.27
N GLN A 18 -12.37 -10.16 10.77
CA GLN A 18 -11.70 -9.14 11.58
C GLN A 18 -12.65 -7.99 11.96
N HIS A 19 -13.51 -7.59 11.05
CA HIS A 19 -14.46 -6.50 11.29
C HIS A 19 -15.63 -6.56 10.28
N PRO A 20 -16.90 -6.42 10.72
CA PRO A 20 -18.07 -6.48 9.85
C PRO A 20 -18.03 -5.50 8.65
N ALA A 21 -17.48 -4.30 8.83
CA ALA A 21 -17.34 -3.32 7.76
C ALA A 21 -16.38 -3.73 6.62
N LEU A 22 -15.61 -4.83 6.80
CA LEU A 22 -14.78 -5.41 5.73
C LEU A 22 -15.52 -6.48 4.91
N SER A 23 -16.77 -6.80 5.31
CA SER A 23 -17.63 -7.74 4.59
C SER A 23 -18.29 -7.09 3.38
N GLY A 24 -18.66 -7.90 2.38
CA GLY A 24 -19.44 -7.47 1.20
C GLY A 24 -18.66 -7.61 -0.10
N ASP A 25 -19.34 -7.35 -1.22
CA ASP A 25 -18.84 -7.62 -2.58
C ASP A 25 -18.12 -6.44 -3.23
N GLY A 26 -18.27 -5.24 -2.66
CA GLY A 26 -17.63 -4.04 -3.19
C GLY A 26 -16.11 -4.02 -2.99
N PRO A 27 -15.38 -3.10 -3.62
CA PRO A 27 -13.94 -3.07 -3.56
C PRO A 27 -13.42 -2.71 -2.17
N LEU A 28 -12.42 -3.45 -1.72
CA LEU A 28 -11.68 -3.22 -0.47
C LEU A 28 -10.35 -2.54 -0.76
N LEU A 29 -10.22 -1.29 -0.32
CA LEU A 29 -8.98 -0.53 -0.34
C LEU A 29 -8.19 -0.80 0.94
N LEU A 30 -6.87 -0.92 0.83
CA LEU A 30 -5.98 -1.13 1.97
C LEU A 30 -4.95 0.00 2.06
N LEU A 31 -4.86 0.66 3.20
CA LEU A 31 -3.78 1.61 3.52
C LEU A 31 -3.06 1.16 4.80
N PRO A 32 -2.04 0.30 4.71
CA PRO A 32 -1.33 -0.17 5.90
C PRO A 32 -0.32 0.88 6.39
N GLY A 33 -0.23 1.05 7.70
CA GLY A 33 0.79 1.93 8.26
C GLY A 33 0.47 2.48 9.63
N ARG A 34 1.49 3.06 10.26
CA ARG A 34 1.36 3.66 11.60
C ARG A 34 0.44 4.87 11.60
N GLY A 35 -0.28 5.10 12.70
CA GLY A 35 -1.17 6.24 12.91
C GLY A 35 -0.46 7.59 12.99
N THR A 36 0.12 8.05 11.90
CA THR A 36 0.80 9.35 11.81
C THR A 36 0.24 10.19 10.67
N ARG A 37 0.27 11.52 10.83
CA ARG A 37 -0.18 12.48 9.80
C ARG A 37 0.59 12.36 8.46
N LEU A 38 1.67 11.58 8.46
CA LEU A 38 2.54 11.43 7.29
C LEU A 38 2.07 10.30 6.34
N LYS A 39 1.13 9.45 6.75
CA LYS A 39 0.76 8.24 5.99
C LYS A 39 -0.42 8.42 5.03
N GLY A 40 -1.01 9.63 4.95
CA GLY A 40 -2.07 9.92 3.98
C GLY A 40 -3.44 9.35 4.35
N HIS A 41 -3.72 9.15 5.65
CA HIS A 41 -5.00 8.60 6.10
C HIS A 41 -6.18 9.53 5.74
N ARG A 42 -6.00 10.86 5.80
CA ARG A 42 -7.05 11.82 5.44
C ARG A 42 -7.37 11.78 3.95
N GLU A 43 -6.34 11.74 3.14
CA GLU A 43 -6.45 11.60 1.69
C GLU A 43 -7.19 10.30 1.31
N ALA A 44 -6.92 9.20 2.04
CA ALA A 44 -7.62 7.94 1.83
C ALA A 44 -9.10 8.00 2.27
N ILE A 45 -9.43 8.69 3.37
CA ILE A 45 -10.83 8.90 3.81
C ILE A 45 -11.59 9.78 2.81
N ALA A 46 -10.97 10.87 2.33
CA ALA A 46 -11.57 11.73 1.31
C ALA A 46 -11.80 10.96 -0.01
N LEU A 47 -10.84 10.12 -0.42
CA LEU A 47 -10.98 9.23 -1.57
C LEU A 47 -12.15 8.26 -1.38
N LEU A 48 -12.27 7.62 -0.21
CA LEU A 48 -13.37 6.71 0.11
C LEU A 48 -14.72 7.41 -0.03
N ALA A 49 -14.85 8.62 0.52
CA ALA A 49 -16.08 9.42 0.42
C ALA A 49 -16.45 9.73 -1.04
N ARG A 50 -15.46 10.10 -1.86
CA ARG A 50 -15.68 10.36 -3.29
C ARG A 50 -16.10 9.09 -4.05
N LEU A 51 -15.48 7.95 -3.79
CA LEU A 51 -15.84 6.68 -4.43
C LEU A 51 -17.28 6.28 -4.06
N ARG A 52 -17.66 6.35 -2.80
CA ARG A 52 -19.01 6.03 -2.34
C ARG A 52 -20.06 7.01 -2.88
N ALA A 53 -19.73 8.26 -3.07
CA ALA A 53 -20.61 9.25 -3.71
C ALA A 53 -20.96 8.90 -5.18
N THR A 54 -20.14 8.06 -5.86
CA THR A 54 -20.47 7.52 -7.19
C THR A 54 -21.39 6.31 -7.16
N GLY A 55 -21.82 5.85 -5.98
CA GLY A 55 -22.62 4.62 -5.81
C GLY A 55 -21.77 3.34 -5.67
N MET A 56 -20.43 3.46 -5.63
CA MET A 56 -19.55 2.32 -5.43
C MET A 56 -19.56 1.90 -3.95
N ASP A 57 -19.81 0.62 -3.64
CA ASP A 57 -19.72 0.09 -2.27
C ASP A 57 -18.26 -0.14 -1.84
N ALA A 58 -17.45 0.91 -1.97
CA ALA A 58 -16.04 0.86 -1.57
C ALA A 58 -15.88 0.85 -0.04
N ARG A 59 -14.86 0.13 0.44
CA ARG A 59 -14.49 0.03 1.85
C ARG A 59 -13.00 0.31 2.00
N LEU A 60 -12.61 0.84 3.16
CA LEU A 60 -11.21 1.17 3.46
C LEU A 60 -10.77 0.52 4.76
N TRP A 61 -9.69 -0.22 4.69
CA TRP A 61 -9.04 -0.82 5.84
C TRP A 61 -7.67 -0.18 6.08
N MET A 62 -7.43 0.31 7.30
CA MET A 62 -6.19 0.97 7.73
C MET A 62 -5.56 0.22 8.92
N PRO A 63 -4.95 -0.96 8.71
CA PRO A 63 -4.26 -1.70 9.76
C PRO A 63 -2.95 -0.99 10.17
N GLY A 64 -2.65 -1.02 11.47
CA GLY A 64 -1.49 -0.35 12.06
C GLY A 64 -1.73 1.12 12.43
N THR A 65 -2.89 1.67 12.09
CA THR A 65 -3.20 3.08 12.40
C THR A 65 -3.56 3.28 13.87
N ARG A 66 -4.20 2.29 14.50
CA ARG A 66 -4.58 2.33 15.92
C ARG A 66 -3.44 1.77 16.78
N GLU A 67 -2.56 2.65 17.22
CA GLU A 67 -1.42 2.32 18.10
C GLU A 67 -1.52 3.04 19.44
N ALA A 68 -0.81 2.55 20.45
CA ALA A 68 -0.66 3.23 21.74
C ALA A 68 -0.11 4.67 21.55
N GLY A 69 -0.68 5.63 22.25
CA GLY A 69 -0.30 7.04 22.15
C GLY A 69 -0.86 7.77 20.92
N ARG A 70 -1.66 7.12 20.07
CA ARG A 70 -2.27 7.73 18.86
C ARG A 70 -3.76 8.05 19.01
N GLY A 71 -4.34 7.88 20.19
CA GLY A 71 -5.77 8.10 20.44
C GLY A 71 -6.34 9.40 19.87
N PRO A 72 -5.76 10.58 20.15
CA PRO A 72 -6.27 11.85 19.61
C PRO A 72 -6.24 11.92 18.07
N TYR A 73 -5.23 11.31 17.43
CA TYR A 73 -5.15 11.28 15.98
C TYR A 73 -6.19 10.33 15.38
N VAL A 74 -6.37 9.15 15.97
CA VAL A 74 -7.41 8.20 15.55
C VAL A 74 -8.79 8.81 15.70
N ALA A 75 -9.10 9.45 16.83
CA ALA A 75 -10.37 10.13 17.03
C ALA A 75 -10.64 11.23 15.99
N ALA A 76 -9.60 11.97 15.57
CA ALA A 76 -9.73 12.95 14.50
C ALA A 76 -10.06 12.30 13.13
N LEU A 77 -9.48 11.15 12.82
CA LEU A 77 -9.80 10.39 11.60
C LEU A 77 -11.22 9.81 11.64
N GLU A 78 -11.66 9.31 12.79
CA GLU A 78 -13.03 8.81 12.99
C GLU A 78 -14.06 9.94 12.81
N ALA A 79 -13.79 11.12 13.37
CA ALA A 79 -14.64 12.31 13.20
C ALA A 79 -14.70 12.76 11.72
N GLU A 80 -13.58 12.69 11.00
CA GLU A 80 -13.51 13.02 9.57
C GLU A 80 -14.33 12.04 8.74
N ALA A 81 -14.22 10.73 9.02
CA ALA A 81 -15.03 9.69 8.37
C ALA A 81 -16.53 9.86 8.65
N GLN A 82 -16.89 10.25 9.90
CA GLN A 82 -18.27 10.54 10.26
C GLN A 82 -18.81 11.72 9.47
N SER A 83 -18.05 12.82 9.40
CA SER A 83 -18.42 14.01 8.64
C SER A 83 -18.55 13.75 7.14
N GLY A 84 -17.70 12.84 6.62
CA GLY A 84 -17.75 12.40 5.22
C GLY A 84 -18.81 11.34 4.92
N GLY A 85 -19.57 10.88 5.93
CA GLY A 85 -20.63 9.88 5.76
C GLY A 85 -20.10 8.47 5.38
N VAL A 86 -18.86 8.13 5.77
CA VAL A 86 -18.20 6.86 5.40
C VAL A 86 -17.67 6.07 6.59
N ALA A 87 -18.09 6.40 7.81
CA ALA A 87 -17.65 5.74 9.02
C ALA A 87 -18.02 4.24 9.06
N ASP A 88 -19.13 3.86 8.43
CA ASP A 88 -19.60 2.49 8.28
C ASP A 88 -18.77 1.63 7.33
N ALA A 89 -18.00 2.29 6.45
CA ALA A 89 -17.16 1.66 5.42
C ALA A 89 -15.65 1.78 5.72
N LEU A 90 -15.29 2.32 6.89
CA LEU A 90 -13.91 2.53 7.33
C LEU A 90 -13.55 1.65 8.52
N VAL A 91 -12.42 0.96 8.46
CA VAL A 91 -11.85 0.22 9.59
C VAL A 91 -10.46 0.76 9.92
N ILE A 92 -10.33 1.41 11.08
CA ILE A 92 -9.06 1.83 11.67
C ILE A 92 -8.65 0.78 12.70
N ALA A 93 -7.66 -0.05 12.36
CA ALA A 93 -7.29 -1.22 13.12
C ALA A 93 -5.89 -1.11 13.77
N PRO A 94 -5.62 -1.90 14.83
CA PRO A 94 -4.27 -2.07 15.35
C PRO A 94 -3.35 -2.76 14.32
N PRO A 95 -2.02 -2.80 14.60
CA PRO A 95 -1.09 -3.59 13.79
C PRO A 95 -1.52 -5.06 13.71
N ILE A 96 -1.35 -5.65 12.53
CA ILE A 96 -1.64 -7.06 12.28
C ILE A 96 -0.37 -7.80 11.88
N THR A 97 -0.24 -9.06 12.24
CA THR A 97 0.91 -9.92 11.91
C THR A 97 0.78 -10.52 10.51
N GLU A 98 -0.44 -10.80 10.07
CA GLU A 98 -0.73 -11.43 8.77
C GLU A 98 -0.93 -10.41 7.65
N ILE A 99 -0.01 -9.45 7.52
CA ILE A 99 -0.14 -8.35 6.53
C ILE A 99 -0.25 -8.87 5.08
N ALA A 100 0.43 -9.96 4.75
CA ALA A 100 0.33 -10.57 3.42
C ALA A 100 -1.11 -11.02 3.11
N ARG A 101 -1.83 -11.50 4.12
CA ARG A 101 -3.23 -11.90 4.00
C ARG A 101 -4.16 -10.69 3.85
N ALA A 102 -3.83 -9.57 4.51
CA ALA A 102 -4.55 -8.30 4.29
C ALA A 102 -4.36 -7.77 2.86
N TYR A 103 -3.14 -7.85 2.32
CA TYR A 103 -2.92 -7.57 0.90
C TYR A 103 -3.77 -8.49 0.04
N ALA A 104 -3.72 -9.81 0.26
CA ALA A 104 -4.48 -10.79 -0.52
C ALA A 104 -6.00 -10.54 -0.48
N ALA A 105 -6.53 -10.04 0.63
CA ALA A 105 -7.94 -9.70 0.78
C ALA A 105 -8.37 -8.42 0.06
N SER A 106 -7.44 -7.49 -0.22
CA SER A 106 -7.75 -6.19 -0.82
C SER A 106 -7.81 -6.26 -2.35
N ASP A 107 -8.53 -5.34 -2.97
CA ASP A 107 -8.54 -5.15 -4.43
C ASP A 107 -7.46 -4.18 -4.87
N LEU A 108 -7.14 -3.19 -4.03
CA LEU A 108 -6.17 -2.16 -4.32
C LEU A 108 -5.51 -1.68 -3.03
N VAL A 109 -4.20 -1.42 -3.10
CA VAL A 109 -3.40 -0.91 -2.00
C VAL A 109 -3.04 0.55 -2.25
N LEU A 110 -3.16 1.37 -1.21
CA LEU A 110 -2.82 2.78 -1.26
C LEU A 110 -1.47 3.04 -0.57
N GLN A 111 -0.65 3.90 -1.18
CA GLN A 111 0.59 4.39 -0.59
C GLN A 111 0.66 5.92 -0.73
N LEU A 112 0.07 6.60 0.26
CA LEU A 112 -0.19 8.04 0.22
C LEU A 112 0.69 8.82 1.20
N SER A 113 1.91 8.36 1.47
CA SER A 113 2.84 9.03 2.37
C SER A 113 3.13 10.46 1.91
N ARG A 114 2.92 11.44 2.80
CA ARG A 114 3.13 12.87 2.52
C ARG A 114 4.59 13.28 2.45
N LYS A 115 5.49 12.48 3.04
CA LYS A 115 6.93 12.62 2.86
C LYS A 115 7.44 11.55 1.92
N PRO A 116 8.39 11.86 1.04
CA PRO A 116 9.05 10.85 0.22
C PRO A 116 9.62 9.75 1.10
N GLU A 117 9.27 8.51 0.81
CA GLU A 117 9.85 7.34 1.47
C GLU A 117 11.14 6.94 0.77
N ALA A 118 12.12 6.46 1.54
CA ALA A 118 13.41 6.05 0.99
C ALA A 118 13.29 4.86 0.02
N PHE A 119 12.35 3.93 0.28
CA PHE A 119 12.18 2.72 -0.55
C PHE A 119 10.73 2.48 -0.99
N GLY A 120 9.76 2.41 -0.05
CA GLY A 120 8.36 2.10 -0.39
C GLY A 120 8.02 0.61 -0.30
N ARG A 121 8.37 -0.06 0.82
CA ARG A 121 8.12 -1.50 1.05
C ARG A 121 6.69 -1.94 0.75
N THR A 122 5.70 -1.12 1.08
CA THR A 122 4.28 -1.40 0.81
C THR A 122 4.02 -1.68 -0.68
N VAL A 123 4.69 -0.98 -1.59
CA VAL A 123 4.57 -1.20 -3.04
C VAL A 123 5.04 -2.61 -3.40
N ILE A 124 6.26 -2.96 -2.96
CA ILE A 124 6.84 -4.27 -3.26
C ILE A 124 6.02 -5.41 -2.64
N GLU A 125 5.61 -5.26 -1.39
CA GLU A 125 4.83 -6.26 -0.67
C GLU A 125 3.47 -6.51 -1.34
N ALA A 126 2.74 -5.47 -1.71
CA ALA A 126 1.44 -5.58 -2.37
C ALA A 126 1.57 -6.20 -3.77
N LEU A 127 2.50 -5.71 -4.59
CA LEU A 127 2.75 -6.22 -5.93
C LEU A 127 3.21 -7.69 -5.92
N SER A 128 4.00 -8.11 -4.91
CA SER A 128 4.43 -9.51 -4.77
C SER A 128 3.27 -10.46 -4.48
N VAL A 129 2.24 -10.00 -3.78
CA VAL A 129 0.98 -10.72 -3.55
C VAL A 129 0.05 -10.65 -4.78
N GLY A 130 0.39 -9.85 -5.77
CA GLY A 130 -0.41 -9.65 -6.99
C GLY A 130 -1.50 -8.58 -6.84
N ARG A 131 -1.37 -7.67 -5.88
CA ARG A 131 -2.34 -6.58 -5.68
C ARG A 131 -1.83 -5.28 -6.29
N PRO A 132 -2.68 -4.57 -7.06
CA PRO A 132 -2.32 -3.29 -7.63
C PRO A 132 -2.14 -2.24 -6.54
N VAL A 133 -1.25 -1.29 -6.81
CA VAL A 133 -0.92 -0.18 -5.90
C VAL A 133 -1.18 1.14 -6.57
N VAL A 134 -1.78 2.09 -5.85
CA VAL A 134 -1.83 3.49 -6.23
C VAL A 134 -1.12 4.31 -5.16
N GLY A 135 -0.21 5.18 -5.56
CA GLY A 135 0.57 5.98 -4.63
C GLY A 135 1.10 7.28 -5.23
N TRP A 136 1.56 8.17 -4.34
CA TRP A 136 2.18 9.41 -4.76
C TRP A 136 3.52 9.15 -5.47
N ALA A 137 3.67 9.71 -6.68
CA ALA A 137 4.87 9.58 -7.51
C ALA A 137 6.02 10.45 -6.98
N HIS A 138 6.48 10.17 -5.75
CA HIS A 138 7.65 10.83 -5.17
C HIS A 138 8.48 9.85 -4.30
N GLY A 139 9.81 10.11 -4.21
CA GLY A 139 10.76 9.23 -3.53
C GLY A 139 10.72 7.81 -4.06
N GLY A 140 11.14 6.84 -3.25
CA GLY A 140 11.20 5.42 -3.64
C GLY A 140 9.84 4.84 -4.07
N VAL A 141 8.72 5.35 -3.58
CA VAL A 141 7.38 4.95 -4.05
C VAL A 141 7.20 5.31 -5.52
N GLY A 142 7.56 6.54 -5.91
CA GLY A 142 7.48 6.99 -7.29
C GLY A 142 8.39 6.20 -8.22
N GLU A 143 9.62 5.92 -7.79
CA GLU A 143 10.59 5.11 -8.53
C GLU A 143 10.07 3.68 -8.77
N LEU A 144 9.61 3.02 -7.71
CA LEU A 144 9.07 1.66 -7.79
C LEU A 144 7.81 1.56 -8.66
N LEU A 145 6.88 2.53 -8.54
CA LEU A 145 5.69 2.53 -9.38
C LEU A 145 6.03 2.81 -10.83
N ALA A 146 6.94 3.76 -11.13
CA ALA A 146 7.37 4.04 -12.48
C ALA A 146 7.99 2.82 -13.18
N GLU A 147 8.73 1.99 -12.44
CA GLU A 147 9.34 0.76 -12.95
C GLU A 147 8.35 -0.40 -13.05
N LEU A 148 7.60 -0.66 -11.97
CA LEU A 148 6.86 -1.92 -11.82
C LEU A 148 5.39 -1.82 -12.22
N GLN A 149 4.77 -0.65 -12.02
CA GLN A 149 3.34 -0.44 -12.28
C GLN A 149 3.04 1.04 -12.59
N PRO A 150 3.51 1.57 -13.73
CA PRO A 150 3.35 2.98 -14.09
C PRO A 150 1.93 3.55 -13.95
N PRO A 151 0.83 2.81 -14.25
CA PRO A 151 -0.52 3.33 -14.10
C PRO A 151 -0.91 3.71 -12.66
N GLY A 152 -0.22 3.17 -11.66
CA GLY A 152 -0.47 3.46 -10.23
C GLY A 152 0.26 4.70 -9.71
N ALA A 153 1.15 5.29 -10.50
CA ALA A 153 1.91 6.48 -10.11
C ALA A 153 1.08 7.75 -10.31
N VAL A 154 0.72 8.42 -9.21
CA VAL A 154 -0.09 9.65 -9.22
C VAL A 154 0.77 10.84 -8.81
N PRO A 155 0.70 12.00 -9.50
CA PRO A 155 1.39 13.21 -9.06
C PRO A 155 1.10 13.50 -7.58
N ALA A 156 2.13 13.86 -6.81
CA ALA A 156 2.00 14.02 -5.38
C ALA A 156 0.92 15.06 -5.03
N PHE A 157 -0.02 14.66 -4.18
CA PHE A 157 -1.12 15.47 -3.66
C PHE A 157 -2.19 15.89 -4.70
N ASP A 158 -2.19 15.30 -5.87
CA ASP A 158 -3.25 15.49 -6.87
C ASP A 158 -4.41 14.51 -6.53
N GLU A 159 -5.35 14.98 -5.72
CA GLU A 159 -6.48 14.17 -5.24
C GLU A 159 -7.47 13.82 -6.37
N ASP A 160 -7.57 14.65 -7.41
CA ASP A 160 -8.42 14.36 -8.56
C ASP A 160 -7.84 13.23 -9.39
N ARG A 161 -6.55 13.30 -9.68
CA ARG A 161 -5.85 12.19 -10.34
C ARG A 161 -5.85 10.92 -9.50
N LEU A 162 -5.72 11.03 -8.16
CA LEU A 162 -5.85 9.87 -7.28
C LEU A 162 -7.21 9.18 -7.45
N PHE A 163 -8.28 9.95 -7.41
CA PHE A 163 -9.63 9.42 -7.57
C PHE A 163 -9.82 8.74 -8.94
N ASP A 164 -9.43 9.42 -10.03
CA ASP A 164 -9.58 8.88 -11.39
C ASP A 164 -8.74 7.61 -11.59
N THR A 165 -7.50 7.61 -11.08
CA THR A 165 -6.59 6.45 -11.16
C THR A 165 -7.15 5.26 -10.40
N VAL A 166 -7.59 5.46 -9.15
CA VAL A 166 -8.17 4.37 -8.34
C VAL A 166 -9.42 3.81 -9.00
N LYS A 167 -10.31 4.67 -9.47
CA LYS A 167 -11.54 4.25 -10.17
C LYS A 167 -11.23 3.44 -11.43
N ALA A 168 -10.27 3.89 -12.24
CA ALA A 168 -9.86 3.17 -13.45
C ALA A 168 -9.23 1.82 -13.13
N MET A 169 -8.36 1.75 -12.13
CA MET A 169 -7.68 0.51 -11.74
C MET A 169 -8.61 -0.50 -11.04
N LEU A 170 -9.66 -0.04 -10.36
CA LEU A 170 -10.69 -0.93 -9.83
C LEU A 170 -11.57 -1.51 -10.94
N ALA A 171 -11.88 -0.71 -11.98
CA ALA A 171 -12.65 -1.18 -13.13
C ALA A 171 -11.84 -2.11 -14.05
N HIS A 172 -10.55 -1.84 -14.22
CA HIS A 172 -9.63 -2.58 -15.08
C HIS A 172 -8.31 -2.82 -14.35
N PRO A 173 -8.25 -3.80 -13.44
CA PRO A 173 -7.04 -4.08 -12.68
C PRO A 173 -5.88 -4.46 -13.61
N PRO A 174 -4.68 -3.87 -13.42
CA PRO A 174 -3.52 -4.30 -14.19
C PRO A 174 -3.19 -5.77 -13.86
N PRO A 175 -2.64 -6.52 -14.84
CA PRO A 175 -2.25 -7.90 -14.58
C PRO A 175 -1.18 -7.95 -13.47
N PRO A 176 -1.23 -8.96 -12.59
CA PRO A 176 -0.20 -9.16 -11.58
C PRO A 176 1.17 -9.34 -12.22
N LEU A 177 2.21 -8.78 -11.60
CA LEU A 177 3.59 -8.93 -12.08
C LEU A 177 3.99 -10.41 -12.13
N ALA A 178 4.67 -10.82 -13.20
CA ALA A 178 5.09 -12.21 -13.39
C ALA A 178 6.09 -12.64 -12.30
N THR A 179 7.11 -11.82 -12.03
CA THR A 179 8.17 -12.07 -11.04
C THR A 179 8.78 -10.75 -10.58
N MET A 180 9.26 -10.72 -9.32
CA MET A 180 9.94 -9.57 -8.71
C MET A 180 11.32 -9.97 -8.19
N HIS A 181 12.17 -10.51 -9.06
CA HIS A 181 13.48 -11.05 -8.66
C HIS A 181 14.43 -9.99 -8.07
N ALA A 182 14.40 -8.77 -8.58
CA ALA A 182 15.30 -7.69 -8.17
C ALA A 182 15.10 -7.23 -6.72
N TYR A 183 13.89 -7.41 -6.17
CA TYR A 183 13.52 -6.89 -4.84
C TYR A 183 13.42 -7.98 -3.78
N THR A 184 14.13 -9.08 -3.95
CA THR A 184 14.20 -10.16 -2.96
C THR A 184 15.34 -9.94 -1.97
N LEU A 185 15.25 -10.55 -0.78
CA LEU A 185 16.35 -10.58 0.19
C LEU A 185 17.63 -11.13 -0.44
N ARG A 186 17.52 -12.16 -1.26
CA ARG A 186 18.65 -12.78 -1.96
C ARG A 186 19.32 -11.81 -2.91
N ALA A 187 18.57 -11.12 -3.75
CA ALA A 187 19.12 -10.13 -4.67
C ALA A 187 19.86 -8.99 -3.94
N MET A 188 19.29 -8.51 -2.81
CA MET A 188 19.94 -7.50 -1.97
C MET A 188 21.25 -8.02 -1.39
N GLN A 189 21.27 -9.25 -0.87
CA GLN A 189 22.48 -9.88 -0.31
C GLN A 189 23.56 -10.05 -1.38
N ASP A 190 23.20 -10.59 -2.54
CA ASP A 190 24.14 -10.83 -3.64
C ASP A 190 24.75 -9.51 -4.15
N ALA A 191 23.95 -8.43 -4.30
CA ALA A 191 24.43 -7.12 -4.70
C ALA A 191 25.36 -6.50 -3.63
N THR A 192 25.03 -6.67 -2.35
CA THR A 192 25.87 -6.17 -1.25
C THR A 192 27.22 -6.89 -1.20
N LEU A 193 27.23 -8.22 -1.35
CA LEU A 193 28.46 -9.01 -1.39
C LEU A 193 29.33 -8.67 -2.60
N ALA A 194 28.70 -8.48 -3.78
CA ALA A 194 29.44 -8.05 -4.98
C ALA A 194 30.15 -6.71 -4.74
N LEU A 195 29.47 -5.72 -4.18
CA LEU A 195 30.06 -4.43 -3.85
C LEU A 195 31.26 -4.56 -2.88
N TYR A 196 31.14 -5.41 -1.85
CA TYR A 196 32.26 -5.64 -0.93
C TYR A 196 33.46 -6.33 -1.60
N HIS A 197 33.24 -7.24 -2.53
CA HIS A 197 34.31 -7.87 -3.30
C HIS A 197 35.03 -6.84 -4.16
N ASP A 198 34.29 -6.03 -4.91
CA ASP A 198 34.85 -4.97 -5.77
C ASP A 198 35.73 -3.98 -4.96
N LEU A 199 35.21 -3.52 -3.80
CA LEU A 199 35.97 -2.63 -2.93
C LEU A 199 37.19 -3.28 -2.29
N ALA A 200 37.18 -4.58 -2.05
CA ALA A 200 38.35 -5.32 -1.51
C ALA A 200 39.40 -5.52 -2.60
N ASP A 201 39.01 -5.78 -3.83
CA ASP A 201 39.92 -5.93 -4.96
C ASP A 201 40.56 -4.60 -5.37
N ASP A 202 39.81 -3.49 -5.40
CA ASP A 202 40.34 -2.13 -5.61
C ASP A 202 41.42 -1.75 -4.57
N ARG A 203 41.23 -2.12 -3.30
CA ARG A 203 42.22 -1.89 -2.26
C ARG A 203 43.48 -2.72 -2.46
N ARG A 204 43.40 -3.94 -3.00
CA ARG A 204 44.57 -4.80 -3.30
C ARG A 204 45.37 -4.18 -4.44
N LEU A 205 44.73 -3.65 -5.48
CA LEU A 205 45.39 -2.97 -6.60
C LEU A 205 46.07 -1.65 -6.19
N ALA A 206 45.60 -0.99 -5.11
CA ALA A 206 46.17 0.27 -4.61
C ALA A 206 47.33 0.09 -3.63
N ILE A 207 47.64 -1.13 -3.22
CA ILE A 207 48.69 -1.46 -2.21
C ILE A 207 49.89 -2.16 -2.84
N ASP A 208 49.83 -2.62 -4.07
CA ASP A 208 51.00 -3.18 -4.81
C ASP A 208 51.79 -2.03 -5.41
N PRO A 209 53.04 -1.78 -4.94
CA PRO A 209 53.91 -0.70 -5.42
C PRO A 209 54.59 -1.04 -6.77
#